data_417ea93a483c3efdf60ec3c8960f034b
#
_entry.id   417ea93a483c3efdf60ec3c8960f034b
#
_cell.length_a   1.000
_cell.length_b   1.000
_cell.length_c   1.000
_cell.angle_alpha   90.00
_cell.angle_beta   90.00
_cell.angle_gamma   90.00
#
_symmetry.space_group_name_H-M   'P 1'
#
loop_
_entity.id
_entity.type
_entity.pdbx_description
1 polymer ?
#
loop_
_entity_poly.entity_id
_entity_poly.type
_entity_poly.pdbx_seq_one_letter_code
_entity_poly.pdbx_strand_id
1 'polypeptide(L)'
;MPKQREDCLFCQIAREGAYVHRGKGFVAINDINPQAPVHVLVIPEGHVDTFRDVGQFDARESKRMLEFVAETAEKVGLTDYRVLVNVGPTAGQTVFHLHWHILGGTGSAEVPSMVATAEAEA
;
A
#
# COMPACT_ATOMS: atom_id res chain seq x y z
N MET A 1 3.78 -12.41 -12.08
CA MET A 1 3.82 -11.04 -11.56
C MET A 1 4.45 -10.11 -12.59
N PRO A 2 3.94 -8.90 -12.78
CA PRO A 2 4.55 -7.94 -13.70
C PRO A 2 6.01 -7.65 -13.35
N LYS A 3 6.79 -7.26 -14.35
CA LYS A 3 8.21 -6.97 -14.18
C LYS A 3 8.41 -5.66 -13.43
N GLN A 4 9.53 -5.53 -12.75
CA GLN A 4 9.94 -4.29 -12.11
C GLN A 4 10.49 -3.30 -13.13
N ARG A 5 10.49 -2.01 -12.75
CA ARG A 5 11.07 -0.93 -13.55
C ARG A 5 12.23 -0.32 -12.78
N GLU A 6 13.30 0.02 -13.49
CA GLU A 6 14.49 0.59 -12.87
C GLU A 6 14.28 2.03 -12.39
N ASP A 7 13.40 2.77 -13.07
CA ASP A 7 13.14 4.17 -12.78
C ASP A 7 12.00 4.39 -11.79
N CYS A 8 11.56 3.34 -11.10
CA CYS A 8 10.46 3.41 -10.16
C CYS A 8 10.95 3.34 -8.72
N LEU A 9 10.60 4.36 -7.93
CA LEU A 9 10.98 4.43 -6.52
C LEU A 9 10.46 3.22 -5.74
N PHE A 10 9.21 2.82 -5.93
CA PHE A 10 8.63 1.71 -5.17
C PHE A 10 9.15 0.36 -5.65
N CYS A 11 9.53 0.22 -6.91
CA CYS A 11 10.25 -0.97 -7.36
C CYS A 11 11.58 -1.09 -6.62
N GLN A 12 12.29 0.01 -6.49
CA GLN A 12 13.56 0.04 -5.76
C GLN A 12 13.36 -0.29 -4.29
N ILE A 13 12.37 0.32 -3.65
CA ILE A 13 12.06 0.04 -2.24
C ILE A 13 11.68 -1.42 -2.05
N ALA A 14 10.93 -2.00 -2.97
CA ALA A 14 10.53 -3.40 -2.89
C ALA A 14 11.74 -4.35 -2.96
N ARG A 15 12.82 -3.94 -3.63
CA ARG A 15 14.04 -4.76 -3.71
C ARG A 15 14.94 -4.62 -2.49
N GLU A 16 15.03 -3.43 -1.92
CA GLU A 16 16.10 -3.12 -0.96
C GLU A 16 15.67 -2.25 0.23
N GLY A 17 14.38 -2.06 0.41
CA GLY A 17 13.87 -1.23 1.50
C GLY A 17 13.88 -1.92 2.85
N ALA A 18 13.49 -1.17 3.88
CA ALA A 18 13.25 -1.70 5.21
C ALA A 18 11.74 -1.94 5.37
N TYR A 19 11.35 -3.15 5.74
CA TYR A 19 9.95 -3.55 5.73
C TYR A 19 9.38 -3.77 7.12
N VAL A 20 8.10 -3.44 7.30
CA VAL A 20 7.36 -3.85 8.50
C VAL A 20 6.77 -5.24 8.34
N HIS A 21 6.56 -5.67 7.10
CA HIS A 21 6.10 -7.01 6.77
C HIS A 21 6.53 -7.36 5.35
N ARG A 22 6.76 -8.63 5.10
CA ARG A 22 7.16 -9.12 3.78
C ARG A 22 6.54 -10.48 3.54
N GLY A 23 6.08 -10.70 2.32
CA GLY A 23 5.55 -11.99 1.90
C GLY A 23 5.89 -12.25 0.44
N LYS A 24 5.35 -13.30 -0.13
CA LYS A 24 5.65 -13.70 -1.51
C LYS A 24 5.09 -12.68 -2.49
N GLY A 25 5.97 -11.86 -3.03
CA GLY A 25 5.63 -10.90 -4.06
C GLY A 25 5.16 -9.54 -3.54
N PHE A 26 5.13 -9.33 -2.21
CA PHE A 26 4.61 -8.09 -1.62
C PHE A 26 5.46 -7.66 -0.44
N VAL A 27 5.54 -6.34 -0.25
CA VAL A 27 6.23 -5.75 0.91
C VAL A 27 5.33 -4.69 1.53
N ALA A 28 5.53 -4.42 2.79
CA ALA A 28 4.83 -3.36 3.49
C ALA A 28 5.84 -2.45 4.18
N ILE A 29 5.65 -1.15 4.04
CA ILE A 29 6.55 -0.13 4.60
C ILE A 29 5.72 0.91 5.35
N ASN A 30 6.35 1.63 6.29
CA ASN A 30 5.71 2.78 6.91
C ASN A 30 5.68 3.95 5.93
N ASP A 31 4.56 4.67 5.91
CA ASP A 31 4.49 5.91 5.15
C ASP A 31 5.34 6.98 5.85
N ILE A 32 6.14 7.71 5.09
CA ILE A 32 7.01 8.76 5.66
C ILE A 32 6.23 10.00 6.06
N ASN A 33 4.99 10.15 5.56
CA ASN A 33 4.09 11.24 5.91
C ASN A 33 2.79 10.65 6.47
N PRO A 34 2.83 10.05 7.66
CA PRO A 34 1.67 9.32 8.16
C PRO A 34 0.47 10.23 8.41
N GLN A 35 -0.71 9.76 7.99
CA GLN A 35 -1.98 10.45 8.17
C GLN A 35 -2.82 9.81 9.28
N ALA A 36 -2.24 8.86 9.99
CA ALA A 36 -2.86 8.18 11.12
C ALA A 36 -1.75 7.70 12.05
N PRO A 37 -2.07 7.34 13.30
CA PRO A 37 -1.05 6.79 14.23
C PRO A 37 -0.31 5.60 13.65
N VAL A 38 -1.01 4.76 12.87
CA VAL A 38 -0.38 3.70 12.07
C VAL A 38 -0.78 3.93 10.63
N HIS A 39 0.20 4.10 9.75
CA HIS A 39 -0.03 4.30 8.33
C HIS A 39 1.02 3.51 7.55
N VAL A 40 0.58 2.44 6.92
CA VAL A 40 1.46 1.50 6.23
C VAL A 40 1.04 1.41 4.77
N LEU A 41 2.02 1.25 3.90
CA LEU A 41 1.80 1.04 2.46
C LEU A 41 2.12 -0.40 2.12
N VAL A 42 1.21 -1.07 1.42
CA VAL A 42 1.45 -2.39 0.84
C VAL A 42 1.73 -2.22 -0.65
N ILE A 43 2.85 -2.77 -1.07
CA ILE A 43 3.39 -2.58 -2.42
C ILE A 43 3.66 -3.95 -3.05
N PRO A 44 3.10 -4.26 -4.24
CA PRO A 44 3.54 -5.44 -4.97
C PRO A 44 4.96 -5.24 -5.48
N GLU A 45 5.75 -6.31 -5.49
CA GLU A 45 7.12 -6.24 -6.02
C GLU A 45 7.12 -5.98 -7.52
N GLY A 46 6.16 -6.55 -8.24
CA GLY A 46 6.01 -6.28 -9.66
C GLY A 46 5.34 -4.94 -9.91
N HIS A 47 5.71 -4.29 -11.00
CA HIS A 47 5.24 -2.93 -11.29
C HIS A 47 3.93 -2.93 -12.08
N VAL A 48 2.89 -2.31 -11.50
CA VAL A 48 1.77 -1.76 -12.26
C VAL A 48 1.55 -0.35 -11.77
N ASP A 49 1.14 0.54 -12.67
CA ASP A 49 1.05 1.96 -12.35
C ASP A 49 -0.07 2.25 -11.35
N THR A 50 -1.24 1.69 -11.58
CA THR A 50 -2.43 2.04 -10.80
C THR A 50 -3.30 0.81 -10.56
N PHE A 51 -4.30 0.98 -9.70
CA PHE A 51 -5.32 -0.03 -9.47
C PHE A 51 -6.06 -0.42 -10.75
N ARG A 52 -6.13 0.46 -11.74
CA ARG A 52 -6.76 0.13 -13.04
C ARG A 52 -6.08 -1.05 -13.72
N ASP A 53 -4.81 -1.29 -13.37
CA ASP A 53 -3.97 -2.29 -14.03
C ASP A 53 -3.91 -3.62 -13.28
N VAL A 54 -4.79 -3.82 -12.28
CA VAL A 54 -4.77 -5.03 -11.46
C VAL A 54 -5.04 -6.30 -12.27
N GLY A 55 -5.63 -6.17 -13.47
CA GLY A 55 -5.82 -7.31 -14.36
C GLY A 55 -4.52 -7.94 -14.84
N GLN A 56 -3.37 -7.29 -14.64
CA GLN A 56 -2.07 -7.87 -14.96
C GLN A 56 -1.60 -8.90 -13.92
N PHE A 57 -2.23 -8.94 -12.74
CA PHE A 57 -2.00 -10.00 -11.77
C PHE A 57 -2.93 -11.17 -12.09
N ASP A 58 -2.42 -12.40 -11.94
CA ASP A 58 -3.29 -13.56 -12.09
C ASP A 58 -4.18 -13.72 -10.84
N ALA A 59 -5.08 -14.70 -10.88
CA ALA A 59 -6.05 -14.91 -9.80
C ALA A 59 -5.36 -15.22 -8.48
N ARG A 60 -4.30 -16.01 -8.50
CA ARG A 60 -3.55 -16.36 -7.29
C ARG A 60 -2.84 -15.13 -6.71
N GLU A 61 -2.20 -14.35 -7.56
CA GLU A 61 -1.51 -13.13 -7.15
C GLU A 61 -2.49 -12.11 -6.58
N SER A 62 -3.65 -11.95 -7.22
CA SER A 62 -4.69 -11.03 -6.74
C SER A 62 -5.20 -11.42 -5.36
N LYS A 63 -5.49 -12.69 -5.17
CA LYS A 63 -5.93 -13.20 -3.87
C LYS A 63 -4.83 -12.99 -2.83
N ARG A 64 -3.59 -13.30 -3.18
CA ARG A 64 -2.46 -13.16 -2.28
C ARG A 64 -2.24 -11.70 -1.90
N MET A 65 -2.42 -10.76 -2.83
CA MET A 65 -2.30 -9.33 -2.56
C MET A 65 -3.30 -8.90 -1.49
N LEU A 66 -4.57 -9.27 -1.65
CA LEU A 66 -5.60 -8.90 -0.69
C LEU A 66 -5.35 -9.53 0.68
N GLU A 67 -4.93 -10.78 0.71
CA GLU A 67 -4.57 -11.45 1.96
C GLU A 67 -3.39 -10.77 2.63
N PHE A 68 -2.40 -10.33 1.84
CA PHE A 68 -1.23 -9.67 2.37
C PHE A 68 -1.59 -8.33 3.04
N VAL A 69 -2.54 -7.59 2.48
CA VAL A 69 -3.04 -6.36 3.11
C VAL A 69 -3.61 -6.67 4.50
N ALA A 70 -4.46 -7.68 4.59
CA ALA A 70 -5.06 -8.08 5.87
C ALA A 70 -4.01 -8.58 6.86
N GLU A 71 -3.06 -9.39 6.41
CA GLU A 71 -1.96 -9.88 7.24
C GLU A 71 -1.11 -8.75 7.77
N THR A 72 -0.84 -7.75 6.93
CA THR A 72 -0.04 -6.60 7.34
C THR A 72 -0.72 -5.80 8.44
N ALA A 73 -2.03 -5.57 8.32
CA ALA A 73 -2.79 -4.87 9.35
C ALA A 73 -2.70 -5.62 10.69
N GLU A 74 -2.82 -6.93 10.67
CA GLU A 74 -2.69 -7.75 11.86
C GLU A 74 -1.27 -7.69 12.42
N LYS A 75 -0.26 -7.75 11.55
CA LYS A 75 1.15 -7.72 11.94
C LYS A 75 1.51 -6.44 12.67
N VAL A 76 0.94 -5.30 12.27
CA VAL A 76 1.19 -4.00 12.92
C VAL A 76 0.22 -3.70 14.05
N GLY A 77 -0.59 -4.68 14.45
CA GLY A 77 -1.41 -4.59 15.66
C GLY A 77 -2.75 -3.90 15.50
N LEU A 78 -3.26 -3.78 14.28
CA LEU A 78 -4.54 -3.14 14.04
C LEU A 78 -5.68 -4.15 14.08
N THR A 79 -6.79 -3.78 14.74
CA THR A 79 -8.05 -4.52 14.66
C THR A 79 -9.06 -3.76 13.80
N ASP A 80 -9.09 -2.45 13.95
CA ASP A 80 -9.95 -1.57 13.15
C ASP A 80 -9.05 -0.67 12.29
N TYR A 81 -9.31 -0.65 10.99
CA TYR A 81 -8.48 0.13 10.09
C TYR A 81 -9.21 0.42 8.79
N ARG A 82 -8.68 1.36 8.06
CA ARG A 82 -9.18 1.72 6.73
C ARG A 82 -8.16 1.27 5.69
N VAL A 83 -8.66 0.66 4.63
CA VAL A 83 -7.85 0.31 3.47
C VAL A 83 -8.30 1.19 2.32
N LEU A 84 -7.35 1.86 1.66
CA LEU A 84 -7.68 2.65 0.50
C LEU A 84 -6.55 2.60 -0.52
N VAL A 85 -6.90 2.92 -1.76
CA VAL A 85 -5.96 3.06 -2.85
C VAL A 85 -6.35 4.29 -3.66
N ASN A 86 -5.39 5.19 -3.90
CA ASN A 86 -5.61 6.37 -4.73
C ASN A 86 -5.33 6.00 -6.19
N VAL A 87 -6.24 6.33 -7.08
CA VAL A 87 -6.15 5.95 -8.50
C VAL A 87 -6.09 7.21 -9.35
N GLY A 88 -4.92 7.50 -9.85
CA GLY A 88 -4.69 8.65 -10.72
C GLY A 88 -4.36 9.93 -9.98
N PRO A 89 -3.82 10.93 -10.70
CA PRO A 89 -3.30 12.15 -10.07
C PRO A 89 -4.37 12.99 -9.39
N THR A 90 -5.56 13.09 -9.97
CA THR A 90 -6.63 13.91 -9.38
C THR A 90 -7.24 13.29 -8.12
N ALA A 91 -6.98 12.01 -7.89
CA ALA A 91 -7.40 11.31 -6.68
C ALA A 91 -6.28 11.21 -5.64
N GLY A 92 -5.15 11.89 -5.89
CA GLY A 92 -4.06 11.96 -4.91
C GLY A 92 -2.91 10.99 -5.13
N GLN A 93 -2.90 10.24 -6.23
CA GLN A 93 -1.78 9.35 -6.51
C GLN A 93 -0.60 10.17 -7.07
N THR A 94 0.53 10.14 -6.38
CA THR A 94 1.74 10.84 -6.83
C THR A 94 2.88 9.88 -7.19
N VAL A 95 2.86 8.66 -6.68
CA VAL A 95 3.81 7.61 -7.06
C VAL A 95 3.06 6.58 -7.90
N PHE A 96 3.50 6.41 -9.17
CA PHE A 96 2.81 5.53 -10.12
C PHE A 96 3.38 4.13 -10.08
N HIS A 97 3.17 3.50 -8.94
CA HIS A 97 3.35 2.10 -8.64
C HIS A 97 2.26 1.77 -7.64
N LEU A 98 1.41 0.82 -7.97
CA LEU A 98 0.26 0.45 -7.13
C LEU A 98 0.68 0.31 -5.67
N HIS A 99 -0.05 0.97 -4.78
CA HIS A 99 0.14 0.81 -3.35
C HIS A 99 -1.17 1.00 -2.61
N TRP A 100 -1.35 0.16 -1.61
CA TRP A 100 -2.53 0.15 -0.75
C TRP A 100 -2.17 0.84 0.55
N HIS A 101 -3.02 1.79 0.98
CA HIS A 101 -2.84 2.44 2.27
C HIS A 101 -3.61 1.66 3.33
N ILE A 102 -2.98 1.42 4.46
CA ILE A 102 -3.63 0.89 5.65
C ILE A 102 -3.47 1.95 6.73
N LEU A 103 -4.60 2.51 7.18
CA LEU A 103 -4.60 3.57 8.18
C LEU A 103 -5.39 3.12 9.38
N GLY A 104 -4.79 3.22 10.55
CA GLY A 104 -5.47 2.85 11.78
C GLY A 104 -4.97 3.64 12.96
N GLY A 105 -5.80 3.69 13.99
CA GLY A 105 -5.43 4.25 15.25
C GLY A 105 -5.03 3.16 16.22
N THR A 106 -4.40 3.58 17.31
CA THR A 106 -4.18 2.72 18.45
C THR A 106 -5.24 3.08 19.49
N GLY A 107 -5.94 2.08 19.97
CA GLY A 107 -6.99 2.31 20.96
C GLY A 107 -8.16 3.08 20.36
N SER A 108 -8.45 4.26 20.88
CA SER A 108 -9.60 5.06 20.48
C SER A 108 -9.34 6.08 19.38
N ALA A 109 -8.15 6.10 18.80
CA ALA A 109 -7.83 7.08 17.76
C ALA A 109 -8.67 6.81 16.51
N GLU A 110 -9.21 7.87 15.92
CA GLU A 110 -10.00 7.77 14.69
C GLU A 110 -9.10 7.80 13.47
N VAL A 111 -9.51 7.07 12.44
CA VAL A 111 -8.84 7.11 11.15
C VAL A 111 -9.25 8.40 10.43
N PRO A 112 -8.30 9.16 9.84
CA PRO A 112 -8.61 10.37 9.10
C PRO A 112 -9.62 10.14 7.98
N SER A 113 -10.34 11.20 7.61
CA SER A 113 -11.28 11.11 6.50
C SER A 113 -10.55 10.86 5.18
N MET A 114 -11.26 10.27 4.24
CA MET A 114 -10.72 10.02 2.89
C MET A 114 -10.27 11.30 2.21
N VAL A 115 -11.02 12.38 2.40
CA VAL A 115 -10.70 13.66 1.77
C VAL A 115 -9.35 14.19 2.27
N ALA A 116 -9.15 14.22 3.58
CA ALA A 116 -7.89 14.66 4.15
C ALA A 116 -6.73 13.77 3.71
N THR A 117 -6.95 12.46 3.66
CA THR A 117 -5.94 11.51 3.24
C THR A 117 -5.57 11.71 1.78
N ALA A 118 -6.55 11.88 0.90
CA ALA A 118 -6.33 12.03 -0.53
C ALA A 118 -5.51 13.28 -0.86
N GLU A 119 -5.65 14.34 -0.10
CA GLU A 119 -4.90 15.58 -0.33
C GLU A 119 -3.43 15.45 0.08
N ALA A 120 -3.12 14.58 1.01
CA ALA A 120 -1.79 14.51 1.62
C ALA A 120 -0.92 13.40 1.05
N GLU A 121 -1.48 12.40 0.40
CA GLU A 121 -0.78 11.15 0.12
C GLU A 121 -0.44 10.91 -1.34
N ALA A 122 0.53 10.04 -1.51
CA ALA A 122 1.01 9.58 -2.81
C ALA A 122 -0.03 8.78 -3.61
#